data_97b300c780d170678aa1fd74270224b9
#
_entry.id   97b300c780d170678aa1fd74270224b9
#
_cell.length_a   1.000
_cell.length_b   1.000
_cell.length_c   1.000
_cell.angle_alpha   90.00
_cell.angle_beta   90.00
_cell.angle_gamma   90.00
#
_symmetry.space_group_name_H-M   'P 1'
#
loop_
_entity.id
_entity.type
_entity.pdbx_description
1 polymer ?
#
loop_
_entity_poly.entity_id
_entity_poly.type
_entity_poly.pdbx_seq_one_letter_code
_entity_poly.pdbx_strand_id
1 'polypeptide(L)'
;MDRRDFFKTANRATRNKNSSGKSRKLVFAGLNPYSGAWTVNEVSHLLKRTMFGAKKADIDYFLSRTPDEAVDELLNTSFTPAPPLRDYGLLEDEGVWYDDLGVAIGQTWVNDPNTASYEGIRGSINSRRVDSLKKWWTGLILNQQRSIQEKMVLFWHHHFSIQSSEVENAAFLYRHHNLLRTNALGNFKTLVREVTIDPAMLIHLNGYLNSKQAPDENYARELQELFSIGRGNDSLYTEDDVIAAARVLTGWRITDNPLGVYLNSNAHDTGSKNFSAFYNNTTISGSTDPNQELDALMNMIFNTTEAARFICRKLYKWFVYYDISDTVETEVIAPMAEVLKNNNYDVKPALAVLFKSEHFFETLNQAC
;
A
#
# COMPACT_ATOMS: atom_id res chain seq x y z
N MET A 1 30.09 15.82 -27.72
CA MET A 1 28.81 16.50 -27.53
C MET A 1 28.38 16.28 -26.09
N ASP A 2 28.42 17.34 -25.29
CA ASP A 2 28.14 17.26 -23.86
C ASP A 2 26.60 17.13 -23.64
N ARG A 3 26.20 16.25 -22.72
CA ARG A 3 24.79 16.00 -22.35
C ARG A 3 24.04 17.27 -21.94
N ARG A 4 24.74 18.35 -21.60
CA ARG A 4 24.18 19.65 -21.21
C ARG A 4 23.72 20.51 -22.40
N ASP A 5 24.19 20.24 -23.63
CA ASP A 5 23.82 21.03 -24.81
C ASP A 5 22.55 20.54 -25.50
N PHE A 6 22.13 19.29 -25.24
CA PHE A 6 20.88 18.73 -25.75
C PHE A 6 19.62 19.44 -25.19
N PHE A 7 19.68 19.94 -23.94
CA PHE A 7 18.55 20.62 -23.31
C PHE A 7 18.48 22.13 -23.61
N LYS A 8 19.46 22.74 -24.26
CA LYS A 8 19.46 24.17 -24.58
C LYS A 8 18.75 24.51 -25.89
N THR A 9 18.52 23.54 -26.77
CA THR A 9 17.92 23.75 -28.10
C THR A 9 16.40 23.68 -28.14
N ALA A 10 15.74 23.27 -27.06
CA ALA A 10 14.27 23.09 -27.01
C ALA A 10 13.47 24.36 -26.64
N ASN A 11 14.10 25.49 -26.33
CA ASN A 11 13.43 26.69 -25.81
C ASN A 11 13.40 27.89 -26.75
N ARG A 12 13.11 27.69 -28.06
CA ARG A 12 12.76 28.81 -28.96
C ARG A 12 11.66 28.39 -29.94
N ALA A 13 10.47 28.16 -29.45
CA ALA A 13 9.24 28.29 -30.24
C ALA A 13 8.50 29.55 -29.73
N THR A 14 8.55 30.60 -30.48
CA THR A 14 7.80 31.84 -30.28
C THR A 14 6.30 31.53 -30.21
N ARG A 15 5.72 31.69 -29.06
CA ARG A 15 4.29 31.57 -28.82
C ARG A 15 3.58 32.78 -29.42
N ASN A 16 2.92 32.59 -30.57
CA ASN A 16 1.97 33.55 -31.10
C ASN A 16 0.81 33.76 -30.11
N LYS A 17 0.79 34.91 -29.47
CA LYS A 17 -0.37 35.40 -28.72
C LYS A 17 -1.39 35.94 -29.70
N ASN A 18 -2.43 35.19 -30.02
CA ASN A 18 -3.76 35.68 -30.40
C ASN A 18 -4.70 34.50 -30.60
N SER A 19 -5.30 34.02 -29.53
CA SER A 19 -6.62 33.44 -29.59
C SER A 19 -7.36 33.90 -28.32
N SER A 20 -8.30 34.82 -28.50
CA SER A 20 -9.28 35.20 -27.52
C SER A 20 -10.27 34.03 -27.33
N GLY A 21 -9.79 32.92 -26.82
CA GLY A 21 -10.63 31.88 -26.26
C GLY A 21 -11.14 32.36 -24.90
N LYS A 22 -12.45 32.56 -24.76
CA LYS A 22 -13.12 32.73 -23.47
C LYS A 22 -12.65 31.58 -22.60
N SER A 23 -11.79 31.86 -21.63
CA SER A 23 -11.49 30.95 -20.52
C SER A 23 -12.84 30.65 -19.87
N ARG A 24 -13.41 29.47 -20.17
CA ARG A 24 -14.43 28.90 -19.31
C ARG A 24 -13.76 28.74 -17.95
N LYS A 25 -14.18 29.53 -16.95
CA LYS A 25 -13.94 29.19 -15.56
C LYS A 25 -14.54 27.79 -15.38
N LEU A 26 -13.71 26.77 -15.35
CA LEU A 26 -14.13 25.46 -14.92
C LEU A 26 -14.66 25.62 -13.50
N VAL A 27 -15.96 25.44 -13.34
CA VAL A 27 -16.56 25.37 -12.01
C VAL A 27 -16.04 24.07 -11.44
N PHE A 28 -15.25 24.14 -10.38
CA PHE A 28 -14.74 22.94 -9.71
C PHE A 28 -15.94 22.18 -9.12
N ALA A 29 -16.12 20.94 -9.53
CA ALA A 29 -17.33 20.16 -9.21
C ALA A 29 -17.18 19.29 -7.94
N GLY A 30 -15.97 19.21 -7.36
CA GLY A 30 -15.72 18.39 -6.16
C GLY A 30 -16.15 16.94 -6.32
N LEU A 31 -16.70 16.36 -5.27
CA LEU A 31 -17.20 14.98 -5.25
C LEU A 31 -18.68 14.85 -5.67
N ASN A 32 -19.24 15.83 -6.38
CA ASN A 32 -20.60 15.71 -6.92
C ASN A 32 -20.68 14.49 -7.86
N PRO A 33 -21.80 13.72 -7.84
CA PRO A 33 -21.97 12.58 -8.72
C PRO A 33 -21.82 12.96 -10.21
N TYR A 34 -21.12 12.12 -10.96
CA TYR A 34 -20.94 12.32 -12.39
C TYR A 34 -22.25 12.22 -13.15
N SER A 35 -22.58 13.25 -13.90
CA SER A 35 -23.79 13.39 -14.70
C SER A 35 -23.53 13.57 -16.19
N GLY A 36 -22.26 13.49 -16.62
CA GLY A 36 -21.83 13.68 -17.99
C GLY A 36 -22.13 12.48 -18.92
N ALA A 37 -21.70 12.59 -20.17
CA ALA A 37 -21.84 11.51 -21.14
C ALA A 37 -20.97 10.31 -20.78
N TRP A 38 -21.50 9.10 -20.93
CA TRP A 38 -20.77 7.86 -20.75
C TRP A 38 -20.34 7.28 -22.10
N THR A 39 -19.12 7.56 -22.49
CA THR A 39 -18.58 7.21 -23.82
C THR A 39 -17.30 6.38 -23.69
N VAL A 40 -16.72 6.00 -24.83
CA VAL A 40 -15.41 5.31 -24.87
C VAL A 40 -14.33 6.06 -24.10
N ASN A 41 -14.38 7.41 -24.06
CA ASN A 41 -13.37 8.22 -23.37
C ASN A 41 -13.46 8.04 -21.84
N GLU A 42 -14.64 8.15 -21.27
CA GLU A 42 -14.88 8.00 -19.85
C GLU A 42 -14.61 6.57 -19.38
N VAL A 43 -15.09 5.58 -20.12
CA VAL A 43 -14.78 4.16 -19.85
C VAL A 43 -13.27 3.91 -19.91
N SER A 44 -12.61 4.38 -20.97
CA SER A 44 -11.15 4.20 -21.11
C SER A 44 -10.37 4.91 -20.00
N HIS A 45 -10.82 6.10 -19.59
CA HIS A 45 -10.25 6.81 -18.46
C HIS A 45 -10.37 5.97 -17.18
N LEU A 46 -11.58 5.55 -16.81
CA LEU A 46 -11.82 4.72 -15.63
C LEU A 46 -10.94 3.48 -15.62
N LEU A 47 -10.94 2.70 -16.73
CA LEU A 47 -10.18 1.45 -16.79
C LEU A 47 -8.67 1.66 -16.72
N LYS A 48 -8.12 2.70 -17.37
CA LYS A 48 -6.69 3.01 -17.30
C LYS A 48 -6.24 3.41 -15.89
N ARG A 49 -7.11 4.06 -15.12
CA ARG A 49 -6.82 4.45 -13.74
C ARG A 49 -6.96 3.27 -12.78
N THR A 50 -7.98 2.45 -12.93
CA THR A 50 -8.34 1.38 -11.98
C THR A 50 -7.75 0.01 -12.33
N MET A 51 -7.30 -0.19 -13.56
CA MET A 51 -6.73 -1.44 -14.08
C MET A 51 -5.35 -1.20 -14.72
N PHE A 52 -4.67 -2.28 -15.14
CA PHE A 52 -3.38 -2.20 -15.87
C PHE A 52 -3.57 -2.10 -17.39
N GLY A 53 -4.68 -1.59 -17.84
CA GLY A 53 -4.99 -1.31 -19.24
C GLY A 53 -6.48 -1.40 -19.51
N ALA A 54 -6.87 -0.84 -20.65
CA ALA A 54 -8.25 -0.85 -21.14
C ALA A 54 -8.30 -1.67 -22.43
N LYS A 55 -8.59 -2.98 -22.30
CA LYS A 55 -8.78 -3.85 -23.47
C LYS A 55 -10.08 -3.49 -24.17
N LYS A 56 -10.14 -3.61 -25.52
CA LYS A 56 -11.36 -3.31 -26.27
C LYS A 56 -12.59 -4.06 -25.73
N ALA A 57 -12.44 -5.34 -25.40
CA ALA A 57 -13.53 -6.15 -24.86
C ALA A 57 -14.05 -5.64 -23.49
N ASP A 58 -13.18 -5.04 -22.67
CA ASP A 58 -13.57 -4.44 -21.39
C ASP A 58 -14.25 -3.09 -21.61
N ILE A 59 -13.76 -2.29 -22.56
CA ILE A 59 -14.42 -1.03 -22.96
C ILE A 59 -15.82 -1.32 -23.48
N ASP A 60 -15.98 -2.24 -24.44
CA ASP A 60 -17.28 -2.61 -25.01
C ASP A 60 -18.26 -3.13 -23.92
N TYR A 61 -17.73 -3.88 -22.95
CA TYR A 61 -18.51 -4.38 -21.82
C TYR A 61 -19.01 -3.24 -20.91
N PHE A 62 -18.12 -2.35 -20.48
CA PHE A 62 -18.48 -1.27 -19.56
C PHE A 62 -19.29 -0.15 -20.23
N LEU A 63 -19.25 0.01 -21.54
CA LEU A 63 -20.14 0.90 -22.28
C LEU A 63 -21.63 0.51 -22.16
N SER A 64 -21.93 -0.76 -21.88
CA SER A 64 -23.30 -1.24 -21.67
C SER A 64 -23.79 -1.03 -20.23
N ARG A 65 -22.98 -0.46 -19.34
CA ARG A 65 -23.29 -0.17 -17.94
C ARG A 65 -23.50 1.32 -17.74
N THR A 66 -24.06 1.69 -16.60
CA THR A 66 -23.99 3.07 -16.11
C THR A 66 -22.60 3.34 -15.48
N PRO A 67 -22.18 4.60 -15.32
CA PRO A 67 -20.95 4.94 -14.59
C PRO A 67 -20.90 4.31 -13.20
N ASP A 68 -22.01 4.37 -12.46
CA ASP A 68 -22.10 3.82 -11.11
C ASP A 68 -21.95 2.30 -11.08
N GLU A 69 -22.65 1.58 -11.97
CA GLU A 69 -22.52 0.12 -12.10
C GLU A 69 -21.08 -0.30 -12.45
N ALA A 70 -20.43 0.46 -13.33
CA ALA A 70 -19.05 0.19 -13.73
C ALA A 70 -18.07 0.34 -12.55
N VAL A 71 -18.21 1.40 -11.77
CA VAL A 71 -17.39 1.62 -10.56
C VAL A 71 -17.69 0.57 -9.51
N ASP A 72 -18.96 0.26 -9.26
CA ASP A 72 -19.35 -0.74 -8.25
C ASP A 72 -18.84 -2.13 -8.62
N GLU A 73 -18.89 -2.52 -9.89
CA GLU A 73 -18.34 -3.81 -10.35
C GLU A 73 -16.83 -3.88 -10.12
N LEU A 74 -16.07 -2.85 -10.49
CA LEU A 74 -14.62 -2.78 -10.29
C LEU A 74 -14.23 -2.86 -8.81
N LEU A 75 -15.00 -2.23 -7.92
CA LEU A 75 -14.74 -2.21 -6.48
C LEU A 75 -15.19 -3.49 -5.74
N ASN A 76 -16.17 -4.22 -6.27
CA ASN A 76 -16.74 -5.40 -5.62
C ASN A 76 -16.25 -6.73 -6.19
N THR A 77 -15.59 -6.70 -7.35
CA THR A 77 -14.97 -7.90 -7.92
C THR A 77 -13.66 -8.19 -7.22
N SER A 78 -13.57 -9.33 -6.55
CA SER A 78 -12.35 -9.81 -5.90
C SER A 78 -11.99 -11.22 -6.35
N PHE A 79 -10.72 -11.54 -6.33
CA PHE A 79 -10.19 -12.83 -6.73
C PHE A 79 -9.09 -13.28 -5.78
N THR A 80 -9.15 -14.53 -5.33
CA THR A 80 -8.09 -15.17 -4.56
C THR A 80 -7.36 -16.16 -5.46
N PRO A 81 -6.16 -15.80 -5.96
CA PRO A 81 -5.40 -16.68 -6.83
C PRO A 81 -4.82 -17.87 -6.06
N ALA A 82 -4.59 -18.96 -6.74
CA ALA A 82 -3.73 -20.02 -6.22
C ALA A 82 -2.31 -19.46 -5.96
N PRO A 83 -1.63 -19.92 -4.90
CA PRO A 83 -0.30 -19.41 -4.56
C PRO A 83 0.75 -19.78 -5.63
N PRO A 84 1.91 -19.09 -5.64
CA PRO A 84 2.99 -19.44 -6.56
C PRO A 84 3.51 -20.86 -6.31
N LEU A 85 3.96 -21.50 -7.37
CA LEU A 85 4.45 -22.87 -7.36
C LEU A 85 5.97 -22.89 -7.60
N ARG A 86 6.63 -23.97 -7.18
CA ARG A 86 8.00 -24.24 -7.58
C ARG A 86 8.03 -24.50 -9.10
N ASP A 87 8.63 -23.57 -9.85
CA ASP A 87 8.78 -23.60 -11.31
C ASP A 87 10.25 -23.75 -11.76
N TYR A 88 11.12 -24.14 -10.84
CA TYR A 88 12.56 -24.28 -11.06
C TYR A 88 13.04 -25.72 -10.76
N GLY A 89 14.08 -26.12 -11.49
CA GLY A 89 14.73 -27.43 -11.32
C GLY A 89 15.83 -27.42 -10.26
N LEU A 90 16.89 -28.19 -10.53
CA LEU A 90 18.07 -28.25 -9.67
C LEU A 90 18.76 -26.87 -9.60
N LEU A 91 19.41 -26.62 -8.50
CA LEU A 91 20.20 -25.44 -8.20
C LEU A 91 21.68 -25.81 -8.26
N GLU A 92 22.48 -24.95 -8.87
CA GLU A 92 23.94 -25.14 -8.92
C GLU A 92 24.59 -24.16 -7.96
N ASP A 93 25.51 -24.67 -7.15
CA ASP A 93 26.36 -23.88 -6.28
C ASP A 93 27.77 -24.46 -6.28
N GLU A 94 28.78 -23.70 -6.68
CA GLU A 94 30.19 -24.10 -6.80
C GLU A 94 30.41 -25.39 -7.59
N GLY A 95 29.63 -25.62 -8.67
CA GLY A 95 29.72 -26.79 -9.52
C GLY A 95 28.97 -28.02 -8.98
N VAL A 96 28.30 -27.91 -7.85
CA VAL A 96 27.47 -28.98 -7.26
C VAL A 96 26.00 -28.68 -7.48
N TRP A 97 25.23 -29.69 -7.87
CA TRP A 97 23.81 -29.58 -8.13
C TRP A 97 22.99 -30.06 -6.93
N TYR A 98 22.05 -29.22 -6.51
CA TYR A 98 21.19 -29.45 -5.34
C TYR A 98 19.72 -29.41 -5.74
N ASP A 99 18.88 -30.15 -5.02
CA ASP A 99 17.44 -30.12 -5.15
C ASP A 99 16.82 -29.35 -3.96
N ASP A 100 15.73 -28.65 -4.21
CA ASP A 100 14.86 -28.12 -3.14
C ASP A 100 14.00 -29.28 -2.61
N LEU A 101 14.56 -30.04 -1.67
CA LEU A 101 13.92 -31.23 -1.12
C LEU A 101 12.67 -30.95 -0.29
N GLY A 102 12.48 -29.72 0.15
CA GLY A 102 11.30 -29.30 0.92
C GLY A 102 10.03 -29.24 0.09
N VAL A 103 10.16 -28.97 -1.23
CA VAL A 103 9.01 -28.72 -2.10
C VAL A 103 9.20 -29.38 -3.47
N ALA A 104 8.31 -30.28 -3.89
CA ALA A 104 8.36 -30.87 -5.22
C ALA A 104 8.02 -29.85 -6.32
N ILE A 105 8.55 -30.06 -7.56
CA ILE A 105 8.21 -29.23 -8.72
C ILE A 105 6.69 -29.24 -8.94
N GLY A 106 6.11 -28.08 -9.17
CA GLY A 106 4.66 -27.90 -9.34
C GLY A 106 3.87 -27.84 -8.03
N GLN A 107 4.52 -27.93 -6.87
CA GLN A 107 3.90 -27.69 -5.55
C GLN A 107 4.20 -26.28 -5.05
N THR A 108 3.34 -25.77 -4.16
CA THR A 108 3.56 -24.45 -3.55
C THR A 108 4.59 -24.49 -2.43
N TRP A 109 5.44 -23.49 -2.40
CA TRP A 109 6.51 -23.33 -1.40
C TRP A 109 6.16 -22.32 -0.29
N VAL A 110 5.01 -21.65 -0.35
CA VAL A 110 4.68 -20.47 0.50
C VAL A 110 4.62 -20.78 2.00
N ASN A 111 4.49 -22.02 2.39
CA ASN A 111 4.49 -22.46 3.79
C ASN A 111 5.71 -23.32 4.16
N ASP A 112 6.64 -23.49 3.24
CA ASP A 112 7.87 -24.24 3.50
C ASP A 112 8.93 -23.33 4.14
N PRO A 113 9.47 -23.69 5.33
CA PRO A 113 10.43 -22.87 6.06
C PRO A 113 11.83 -22.86 5.44
N ASN A 114 12.07 -23.59 4.34
CA ASN A 114 13.38 -23.72 3.71
C ASN A 114 14.48 -24.15 4.71
N THR A 115 14.36 -25.33 5.26
CA THR A 115 15.28 -25.87 6.28
C THR A 115 16.50 -26.58 5.68
N ALA A 116 16.92 -26.23 4.46
CA ALA A 116 18.14 -26.79 3.88
C ALA A 116 19.34 -26.59 4.83
N SER A 117 20.15 -27.64 5.00
CA SER A 117 21.21 -27.67 6.01
C SER A 117 22.40 -26.75 5.70
N TYR A 118 22.57 -26.37 4.43
CA TYR A 118 23.67 -25.53 3.97
C TYR A 118 23.16 -24.12 3.62
N GLU A 119 23.79 -23.09 4.17
CA GLU A 119 23.32 -21.70 4.06
C GLU A 119 23.31 -21.18 2.62
N GLY A 120 24.33 -21.47 1.82
CA GLY A 120 24.39 -21.09 0.41
C GLY A 120 23.22 -21.65 -0.40
N ILE A 121 22.82 -22.89 -0.15
CA ILE A 121 21.67 -23.52 -0.79
C ILE A 121 20.36 -22.90 -0.34
N ARG A 122 20.22 -22.53 0.96
CA ARG A 122 19.05 -21.79 1.44
C ARG A 122 18.88 -20.46 0.72
N GLY A 123 19.97 -19.72 0.53
CA GLY A 123 19.98 -18.47 -0.23
C GLY A 123 19.58 -18.68 -1.70
N SER A 124 20.12 -19.70 -2.36
CA SER A 124 19.78 -20.04 -3.73
C SER A 124 18.33 -20.46 -3.89
N ILE A 125 17.78 -21.29 -2.99
CA ILE A 125 16.35 -21.66 -2.95
C ILE A 125 15.48 -20.41 -2.78
N ASN A 126 15.81 -19.54 -1.81
CA ASN A 126 15.06 -18.29 -1.58
C ASN A 126 15.06 -17.41 -2.82
N SER A 127 16.20 -17.23 -3.50
CA SER A 127 16.27 -16.44 -4.74
C SER A 127 15.32 -16.99 -5.81
N ARG A 128 15.25 -18.31 -6.02
CA ARG A 128 14.34 -18.93 -6.99
C ARG A 128 12.87 -18.77 -6.59
N ARG A 129 12.57 -18.90 -5.30
CA ARG A 129 11.22 -18.68 -4.77
C ARG A 129 10.78 -17.21 -4.93
N VAL A 130 11.69 -16.25 -4.73
CA VAL A 130 11.45 -14.81 -5.00
C VAL A 130 11.18 -14.58 -6.50
N ASP A 131 11.94 -15.21 -7.40
CA ASP A 131 11.69 -15.11 -8.84
C ASP A 131 10.34 -15.73 -9.23
N SER A 132 9.98 -16.87 -8.62
CA SER A 132 8.66 -17.49 -8.79
C SER A 132 7.53 -16.55 -8.32
N LEU A 133 7.70 -15.89 -7.16
CA LEU A 133 6.76 -14.88 -6.65
C LEU A 133 6.56 -13.72 -7.65
N LYS A 134 7.67 -13.17 -8.17
CA LYS A 134 7.62 -12.06 -9.15
C LYS A 134 6.91 -12.48 -10.44
N LYS A 135 7.23 -13.67 -10.98
CA LYS A 135 6.55 -14.21 -12.17
C LYS A 135 5.07 -14.41 -11.93
N TRP A 136 4.71 -15.01 -10.80
CA TRP A 136 3.32 -15.25 -10.41
C TRP A 136 2.54 -13.93 -10.34
N TRP A 137 3.05 -12.90 -9.63
CA TRP A 137 2.36 -11.62 -9.53
C TRP A 137 2.27 -10.90 -10.88
N THR A 138 3.34 -10.92 -11.68
CA THR A 138 3.30 -10.39 -13.05
C THR A 138 2.22 -11.08 -13.88
N GLY A 139 2.09 -12.41 -13.74
CA GLY A 139 1.03 -13.19 -14.38
C GLY A 139 -0.38 -12.74 -13.98
N LEU A 140 -0.60 -12.42 -12.71
CA LEU A 140 -1.90 -11.88 -12.23
C LEU A 140 -2.21 -10.50 -12.82
N ILE A 141 -1.21 -9.62 -12.91
CA ILE A 141 -1.36 -8.29 -13.53
C ILE A 141 -1.72 -8.41 -15.00
N LEU A 142 -1.04 -9.28 -15.76
CA LEU A 142 -1.27 -9.46 -17.19
C LEU A 142 -2.63 -10.09 -17.50
N ASN A 143 -3.13 -10.94 -16.59
CA ASN A 143 -4.38 -11.68 -16.73
C ASN A 143 -5.46 -11.18 -15.75
N GLN A 144 -5.38 -9.92 -15.33
CA GLN A 144 -6.32 -9.34 -14.38
C GLN A 144 -7.78 -9.48 -14.82
N GLN A 145 -8.66 -9.66 -13.85
CA GLN A 145 -10.10 -9.58 -14.03
C GLN A 145 -10.55 -8.11 -14.12
N ARG A 146 -11.85 -7.86 -14.39
CA ARG A 146 -12.48 -6.54 -14.32
C ARG A 146 -12.63 -6.09 -12.87
N SER A 147 -11.49 -5.75 -12.26
CA SER A 147 -11.38 -5.43 -10.85
C SER A 147 -10.23 -4.45 -10.63
N ILE A 148 -10.37 -3.60 -9.66
CA ILE A 148 -9.31 -2.70 -9.18
C ILE A 148 -8.29 -3.41 -8.28
N GLN A 149 -8.52 -4.66 -7.90
CA GLN A 149 -7.76 -5.37 -6.86
C GLN A 149 -6.25 -5.35 -7.10
N GLU A 150 -5.77 -5.73 -8.30
CA GLU A 150 -4.32 -5.74 -8.59
C GLU A 150 -3.71 -4.34 -8.52
N LYS A 151 -4.45 -3.32 -8.93
CA LYS A 151 -4.02 -1.92 -8.82
C LYS A 151 -3.89 -1.47 -7.38
N MET A 152 -4.82 -1.90 -6.51
CA MET A 152 -4.75 -1.64 -5.07
C MET A 152 -3.66 -2.45 -4.38
N VAL A 153 -3.42 -3.69 -4.78
CA VAL A 153 -2.26 -4.47 -4.28
C VAL A 153 -0.95 -3.74 -4.58
N LEU A 154 -0.80 -3.22 -5.81
CA LEU A 154 0.38 -2.44 -6.17
C LEU A 154 0.46 -1.12 -5.37
N PHE A 155 -0.66 -0.43 -5.16
CA PHE A 155 -0.72 0.76 -4.31
C PHE A 155 -0.22 0.47 -2.89
N TRP A 156 -0.73 -0.57 -2.25
CA TRP A 156 -0.30 -0.97 -0.91
C TRP A 156 1.15 -1.44 -0.87
N HIS A 157 1.63 -2.11 -1.91
CA HIS A 157 3.03 -2.51 -2.03
C HIS A 157 3.97 -1.30 -2.14
N HIS A 158 3.53 -0.20 -2.75
CA HIS A 158 4.26 1.07 -2.72
C HIS A 158 4.17 1.77 -1.37
N HIS A 159 3.03 1.65 -0.68
CA HIS A 159 2.80 2.29 0.61
C HIS A 159 3.56 1.60 1.75
N PHE A 160 3.56 0.27 1.76
CA PHE A 160 4.24 -0.59 2.72
C PHE A 160 5.41 -1.34 2.06
N SER A 161 6.31 -0.59 1.44
CA SER A 161 7.41 -1.19 0.69
C SER A 161 8.40 -1.91 1.61
N ILE A 162 8.88 -3.07 1.14
CA ILE A 162 9.95 -3.86 1.76
C ILE A 162 10.98 -4.24 0.70
N GLN A 163 12.21 -4.54 1.12
CA GLN A 163 13.28 -4.97 0.22
C GLN A 163 13.51 -6.48 0.34
N SER A 164 13.39 -7.19 -0.78
CA SER A 164 13.57 -8.65 -0.81
C SER A 164 15.00 -9.09 -0.45
N SER A 165 15.99 -8.23 -0.69
CA SER A 165 17.40 -8.46 -0.30
C SER A 165 17.66 -8.33 1.20
N GLU A 166 16.77 -7.68 1.96
CA GLU A 166 16.89 -7.55 3.41
C GLU A 166 16.07 -8.62 4.14
N VAL A 167 14.90 -8.95 3.59
CA VAL A 167 14.01 -9.97 4.19
C VAL A 167 14.57 -11.39 4.02
N GLU A 168 15.21 -11.68 2.89
CA GLU A 168 15.88 -12.94 2.56
C GLU A 168 15.07 -14.23 2.85
N ASN A 169 13.74 -14.11 2.96
CA ASN A 169 12.81 -15.23 3.19
C ASN A 169 11.60 -15.09 2.25
N ALA A 170 11.57 -15.92 1.22
CA ALA A 170 10.53 -15.87 0.18
C ALA A 170 9.12 -16.13 0.73
N ALA A 171 8.98 -16.98 1.74
CA ALA A 171 7.68 -17.26 2.36
C ALA A 171 7.15 -16.02 3.11
N PHE A 172 8.01 -15.25 3.78
CA PHE A 172 7.62 -14.00 4.41
C PHE A 172 7.27 -12.93 3.38
N LEU A 173 8.03 -12.83 2.28
CA LEU A 173 7.69 -11.93 1.17
C LEU A 173 6.32 -12.26 0.55
N TYR A 174 6.02 -13.55 0.36
CA TYR A 174 4.68 -13.96 -0.10
C TYR A 174 3.60 -13.61 0.92
N ARG A 175 3.81 -13.86 2.21
CA ARG A 175 2.84 -13.52 3.27
C ARG A 175 2.55 -12.04 3.33
N HIS A 176 3.58 -11.20 3.24
CA HIS A 176 3.41 -9.74 3.12
C HIS A 176 2.56 -9.37 1.91
N HIS A 177 2.92 -9.86 0.72
CA HIS A 177 2.14 -9.62 -0.48
C HIS A 177 0.68 -10.11 -0.36
N ASN A 178 0.46 -11.29 0.25
CA ASN A 178 -0.87 -11.83 0.44
C ASN A 178 -1.68 -11.04 1.49
N LEU A 179 -1.03 -10.51 2.52
CA LEU A 179 -1.64 -9.59 3.49
C LEU A 179 -2.17 -8.33 2.78
N LEU A 180 -1.35 -7.71 1.93
CA LEU A 180 -1.75 -6.55 1.12
C LEU A 180 -2.91 -6.89 0.18
N ARG A 181 -2.90 -8.07 -0.43
CA ARG A 181 -3.96 -8.57 -1.32
C ARG A 181 -5.28 -8.78 -0.60
N THR A 182 -5.24 -9.47 0.54
CA THR A 182 -6.44 -9.75 1.35
C THR A 182 -7.12 -8.48 1.80
N ASN A 183 -6.34 -7.45 2.11
CA ASN A 183 -6.82 -6.15 2.57
C ASN A 183 -6.87 -5.08 1.47
N ALA A 184 -6.74 -5.45 0.18
CA ALA A 184 -6.59 -4.49 -0.91
C ALA A 184 -7.72 -3.46 -0.98
N LEU A 185 -8.94 -3.88 -0.71
CA LEU A 185 -10.17 -3.06 -0.64
C LEU A 185 -10.83 -3.15 0.74
N GLY A 186 -10.07 -3.44 1.78
CA GLY A 186 -10.55 -3.62 3.14
C GLY A 186 -10.33 -2.38 4.01
N ASN A 187 -10.21 -2.64 5.29
CA ASN A 187 -10.05 -1.63 6.33
C ASN A 187 -8.58 -1.21 6.46
N PHE A 188 -8.28 0.07 6.23
CA PHE A 188 -6.92 0.61 6.28
C PHE A 188 -6.29 0.51 7.67
N LYS A 189 -7.05 0.78 8.74
CA LYS A 189 -6.55 0.66 10.12
C LYS A 189 -6.15 -0.77 10.44
N THR A 190 -6.97 -1.75 10.05
CA THR A 190 -6.66 -3.17 10.18
C THR A 190 -5.39 -3.53 9.39
N LEU A 191 -5.28 -3.04 8.15
CA LEU A 191 -4.10 -3.28 7.32
C LEU A 191 -2.83 -2.73 7.97
N VAL A 192 -2.82 -1.50 8.49
CA VAL A 192 -1.67 -0.92 9.20
C VAL A 192 -1.30 -1.75 10.41
N ARG A 193 -2.29 -2.19 11.21
CA ARG A 193 -2.07 -3.06 12.37
C ARG A 193 -1.39 -4.38 11.98
N GLU A 194 -1.92 -5.05 10.97
CA GLU A 194 -1.38 -6.34 10.52
C GLU A 194 0.02 -6.21 9.89
N VAL A 195 0.28 -5.12 9.15
CA VAL A 195 1.61 -4.82 8.61
C VAL A 195 2.60 -4.54 9.75
N THR A 196 2.17 -3.92 10.85
CA THR A 196 3.04 -3.64 12.02
C THR A 196 3.67 -4.91 12.60
N ILE A 197 2.96 -6.02 12.55
CA ILE A 197 3.43 -7.32 13.06
C ILE A 197 3.72 -8.34 11.95
N ASP A 198 3.76 -7.90 10.70
CA ASP A 198 4.13 -8.75 9.58
C ASP A 198 5.61 -9.14 9.66
N PRO A 199 5.99 -10.43 9.53
CA PRO A 199 7.37 -10.86 9.68
C PRO A 199 8.33 -10.20 8.67
N ALA A 200 7.91 -9.97 7.44
CA ALA A 200 8.76 -9.31 6.45
C ALA A 200 9.00 -7.83 6.80
N MET A 201 7.99 -7.13 7.28
CA MET A 201 8.12 -5.75 7.76
C MET A 201 8.95 -5.66 9.03
N LEU A 202 8.76 -6.60 9.98
CA LEU A 202 9.57 -6.67 11.20
C LEU A 202 11.06 -6.88 10.89
N ILE A 203 11.40 -7.64 9.85
CA ILE A 203 12.79 -7.80 9.37
C ILE A 203 13.27 -6.51 8.72
N HIS A 204 12.51 -5.99 7.75
CA HIS A 204 12.91 -4.83 6.93
C HIS A 204 13.23 -3.58 7.77
N LEU A 205 12.47 -3.32 8.83
CA LEU A 205 12.66 -2.16 9.71
C LEU A 205 13.21 -2.53 11.10
N ASN A 206 13.83 -3.71 11.25
CA ASN A 206 14.44 -4.20 12.49
C ASN A 206 13.51 -4.30 13.70
N GLY A 207 12.20 -4.26 13.50
CA GLY A 207 11.20 -4.32 14.56
C GLY A 207 11.29 -5.60 15.42
N TYR A 208 11.82 -6.70 14.86
CA TYR A 208 12.05 -7.95 15.60
C TYR A 208 13.17 -7.84 16.64
N LEU A 209 14.00 -6.83 16.59
CA LEU A 209 15.07 -6.55 17.58
C LEU A 209 14.57 -5.63 18.70
N ASN A 210 13.46 -4.91 18.47
CA ASN A 210 12.94 -3.92 19.42
C ASN A 210 12.63 -4.55 20.80
N SER A 211 13.21 -4.00 21.87
CA SER A 211 13.10 -4.52 23.22
C SER A 211 13.02 -3.41 24.27
N LYS A 212 12.49 -3.70 25.46
CA LYS A 212 12.39 -2.74 26.56
C LYS A 212 13.73 -2.20 27.04
N GLN A 213 14.82 -2.93 26.81
CA GLN A 213 16.18 -2.49 27.18
C GLN A 213 16.76 -1.52 26.15
N ALA A 214 16.34 -1.62 24.90
CA ALA A 214 16.76 -0.79 23.79
C ALA A 214 15.57 -0.61 22.84
N PRO A 215 14.62 0.30 23.16
CA PRO A 215 13.52 0.59 22.24
C PRO A 215 14.07 1.15 20.92
N ASP A 216 13.64 0.55 19.80
CA ASP A 216 14.03 0.95 18.46
C ASP A 216 12.93 1.83 17.84
N GLU A 217 13.30 3.07 17.52
CA GLU A 217 12.40 4.07 16.99
C GLU A 217 12.13 3.91 15.50
N ASN A 218 12.90 3.09 14.77
CA ASN A 218 12.87 3.04 13.32
C ASN A 218 11.43 2.75 12.81
N TYR A 219 10.86 1.60 13.18
CA TYR A 219 9.50 1.27 12.76
C TYR A 219 8.45 2.25 13.34
N ALA A 220 8.62 2.70 14.58
CA ALA A 220 7.67 3.62 15.22
C ALA A 220 7.62 4.99 14.51
N ARG A 221 8.73 5.43 13.94
CA ARG A 221 8.83 6.62 13.10
C ARG A 221 8.13 6.40 11.77
N GLU A 222 8.45 5.31 11.08
CA GLU A 222 7.85 4.98 9.78
C GLU A 222 6.33 4.76 9.89
N LEU A 223 5.87 4.14 10.98
CA LEU A 223 4.44 3.99 11.28
C LEU A 223 3.70 5.33 11.27
N GLN A 224 4.27 6.36 11.88
CA GLN A 224 3.67 7.68 11.96
C GLN A 224 3.93 8.50 10.68
N GLU A 225 5.17 8.51 10.18
CA GLU A 225 5.61 9.37 9.09
C GLU A 225 5.21 8.86 7.71
N LEU A 226 5.39 7.57 7.40
CA LEU A 226 5.16 7.01 6.07
C LEU A 226 3.85 6.23 5.95
N PHE A 227 3.38 5.63 7.05
CA PHE A 227 2.28 4.66 6.96
C PHE A 227 0.92 5.22 7.42
N SER A 228 0.87 6.24 8.29
CA SER A 228 -0.42 6.63 8.87
C SER A 228 -0.73 8.12 8.97
N ILE A 229 0.22 8.98 9.36
CA ILE A 229 -0.01 10.42 9.61
C ILE A 229 0.63 11.29 8.52
N GLY A 230 1.82 10.91 8.11
CA GLY A 230 2.64 11.73 7.21
C GLY A 230 3.56 12.69 7.95
N ARG A 231 4.35 13.43 7.17
CA ARG A 231 5.23 14.49 7.65
C ARG A 231 4.87 15.79 6.94
N GLY A 232 4.35 16.75 7.67
CA GLY A 232 3.93 18.03 7.12
C GLY A 232 3.49 19.00 8.20
N ASN A 233 2.98 20.16 7.79
CA ASN A 233 2.56 21.22 8.72
C ASN A 233 1.44 20.79 9.66
N ASP A 234 0.64 19.78 9.28
CA ASP A 234 -0.49 19.26 10.06
C ASP A 234 -0.10 18.06 10.94
N SER A 235 1.13 17.54 10.78
CA SER A 235 1.66 16.39 11.50
C SER A 235 2.47 16.89 12.69
N LEU A 236 1.79 17.23 13.77
CA LEU A 236 2.37 17.88 14.94
C LEU A 236 2.78 16.90 16.05
N TYR A 237 2.93 15.60 15.73
CA TYR A 237 3.48 14.63 16.66
C TYR A 237 4.98 14.94 16.92
N THR A 238 5.46 14.55 18.09
CA THR A 238 6.79 14.88 18.60
C THR A 238 7.73 13.68 18.57
N GLU A 239 9.02 13.90 18.78
CA GLU A 239 9.99 12.80 18.98
C GLU A 239 9.63 11.96 20.22
N ASP A 240 9.09 12.56 21.28
CA ASP A 240 8.61 11.81 22.45
C ASP A 240 7.46 10.87 22.09
N ASP A 241 6.61 11.23 21.12
CA ASP A 241 5.55 10.33 20.60
C ASP A 241 6.15 9.15 19.84
N VAL A 242 7.23 9.36 19.10
CA VAL A 242 7.97 8.27 18.41
C VAL A 242 8.58 7.33 19.43
N ILE A 243 9.24 7.84 20.47
CA ILE A 243 9.82 7.06 21.56
C ILE A 243 8.72 6.27 22.29
N ALA A 244 7.60 6.91 22.60
CA ALA A 244 6.47 6.26 23.27
C ALA A 244 5.88 5.12 22.39
N ALA A 245 5.72 5.33 21.10
CA ALA A 245 5.28 4.31 20.14
C ALA A 245 6.29 3.16 20.04
N ALA A 246 7.60 3.45 20.00
CA ALA A 246 8.65 2.43 19.98
C ALA A 246 8.56 1.50 21.21
N ARG A 247 8.27 2.06 22.40
CA ARG A 247 8.06 1.28 23.63
C ARG A 247 6.80 0.40 23.57
N VAL A 248 5.72 0.87 22.93
CA VAL A 248 4.52 0.04 22.68
C VAL A 248 4.87 -1.17 21.82
N LEU A 249 5.75 -0.99 20.84
CA LEU A 249 6.07 -1.99 19.81
C LEU A 249 7.19 -2.97 20.22
N THR A 250 7.64 -2.93 21.46
CA THR A 250 8.67 -3.84 21.96
C THR A 250 8.17 -5.29 22.11
N GLY A 251 9.06 -6.25 21.94
CA GLY A 251 8.82 -7.67 22.27
C GLY A 251 8.38 -8.57 21.13
N TRP A 252 8.04 -8.03 19.97
CA TRP A 252 7.72 -8.86 18.78
C TRP A 252 8.96 -9.54 18.25
N ARG A 253 8.83 -10.82 17.89
CA ARG A 253 9.92 -11.67 17.38
C ARG A 253 9.43 -12.51 16.22
N ILE A 254 10.36 -12.91 15.37
CA ILE A 254 10.09 -13.83 14.24
C ILE A 254 10.56 -15.25 14.55
N THR A 255 9.95 -16.21 13.90
CA THR A 255 10.39 -17.62 13.88
C THR A 255 10.29 -18.17 12.47
N ASP A 256 11.32 -18.91 12.07
CA ASP A 256 11.38 -19.54 10.75
C ASP A 256 10.78 -20.94 10.74
N ASN A 257 10.67 -21.61 11.89
CA ASN A 257 10.07 -22.92 11.99
C ASN A 257 9.33 -23.11 13.34
N PRO A 258 7.99 -23.09 13.36
CA PRO A 258 7.12 -22.76 12.22
C PRO A 258 7.28 -21.29 11.79
N LEU A 259 7.09 -21.02 10.48
CA LEU A 259 7.12 -19.65 9.96
C LEU A 259 6.10 -18.75 10.69
N GLY A 260 6.52 -17.62 11.22
CA GLY A 260 5.60 -16.72 11.88
C GLY A 260 6.20 -15.66 12.77
N VAL A 261 5.34 -15.09 13.60
CA VAL A 261 5.66 -14.09 14.60
C VAL A 261 5.22 -14.59 15.96
N TYR A 262 5.99 -14.33 16.98
CA TYR A 262 5.62 -14.59 18.36
C TYR A 262 6.00 -13.42 19.26
N LEU A 263 5.44 -13.41 20.45
CA LEU A 263 5.69 -12.39 21.44
C LEU A 263 6.63 -12.90 22.53
N ASN A 264 7.71 -12.18 22.75
CA ASN A 264 8.59 -12.36 23.91
C ASN A 264 8.20 -11.34 25.00
N SER A 265 7.36 -11.74 25.93
CA SER A 265 6.88 -10.91 27.03
C SER A 265 8.03 -10.36 27.91
N ASN A 266 9.16 -11.08 28.00
CA ASN A 266 10.33 -10.61 28.76
C ASN A 266 11.03 -9.43 28.06
N ALA A 267 10.83 -9.25 26.75
CA ALA A 267 11.39 -8.15 25.99
C ALA A 267 10.41 -6.98 25.84
N HIS A 268 9.15 -7.13 26.25
CA HIS A 268 8.13 -6.09 26.17
C HIS A 268 8.22 -5.08 27.34
N ASP A 269 8.00 -3.80 27.03
CA ASP A 269 7.92 -2.71 27.99
C ASP A 269 6.49 -2.59 28.54
N THR A 270 6.28 -3.00 29.79
CA THR A 270 4.98 -2.96 30.47
C THR A 270 4.72 -1.64 31.23
N GLY A 271 5.57 -0.61 31.09
CA GLY A 271 5.32 0.73 31.64
C GLY A 271 4.31 1.53 30.83
N SER A 272 3.66 2.50 31.45
CA SER A 272 2.78 3.43 30.73
C SER A 272 3.53 4.26 29.71
N LYS A 273 2.88 4.60 28.60
CA LYS A 273 3.39 5.41 27.49
C LYS A 273 2.51 6.65 27.33
N ASN A 274 3.10 7.83 27.44
CA ASN A 274 2.38 9.10 27.34
C ASN A 274 2.64 9.74 25.97
N PHE A 275 1.60 10.26 25.35
CA PHE A 275 1.62 10.91 24.05
C PHE A 275 1.23 12.38 24.17
N SER A 276 1.69 13.19 23.23
CA SER A 276 1.54 14.65 23.20
C SER A 276 0.09 15.11 22.99
N ALA A 277 -0.09 16.44 23.00
CA ALA A 277 -1.36 17.08 22.69
C ALA A 277 -1.86 16.76 21.28
N PHE A 278 -0.99 16.46 20.32
CA PHE A 278 -1.40 15.99 19.00
C PHE A 278 -2.26 14.73 19.08
N TYR A 279 -1.97 13.85 20.02
CA TYR A 279 -2.74 12.65 20.33
C TYR A 279 -3.66 12.84 21.54
N ASN A 280 -4.14 14.08 21.78
CA ASN A 280 -5.03 14.43 22.89
C ASN A 280 -4.47 14.09 24.29
N ASN A 281 -3.17 14.14 24.48
CA ASN A 281 -2.47 13.73 25.69
C ASN A 281 -2.85 12.31 26.14
N THR A 282 -3.01 11.40 25.18
CA THR A 282 -3.38 10.02 25.45
C THR A 282 -2.30 9.31 26.25
N THR A 283 -2.70 8.54 27.26
CA THR A 283 -1.83 7.60 27.97
C THR A 283 -2.24 6.17 27.61
N ILE A 284 -1.34 5.40 27.03
CA ILE A 284 -1.51 3.96 26.86
C ILE A 284 -0.97 3.29 28.12
N SER A 285 -1.87 2.67 28.88
CA SER A 285 -1.50 1.91 30.08
C SER A 285 -0.67 0.70 29.69
N GLY A 286 0.38 0.43 30.45
CA GLY A 286 1.19 -0.75 30.23
C GLY A 286 0.39 -2.05 30.46
N SER A 287 0.66 -3.05 29.65
CA SER A 287 0.02 -4.36 29.67
C SER A 287 1.04 -5.48 29.54
N THR A 288 0.70 -6.65 30.06
CA THR A 288 1.45 -7.88 29.79
C THR A 288 1.04 -8.52 28.46
N ASP A 289 -0.04 -8.02 27.84
CA ASP A 289 -0.46 -8.37 26.48
C ASP A 289 -0.20 -7.19 25.52
N PRO A 290 0.88 -7.22 24.76
CA PRO A 290 1.22 -6.17 23.79
C PRO A 290 0.21 -5.98 22.66
N ASN A 291 -0.67 -6.96 22.40
CA ASN A 291 -1.76 -6.74 21.43
C ASN A 291 -2.73 -5.64 21.92
N GLN A 292 -3.01 -5.58 23.22
CA GLN A 292 -3.86 -4.53 23.79
C GLN A 292 -3.22 -3.15 23.62
N GLU A 293 -1.91 -3.05 23.83
CA GLU A 293 -1.18 -1.78 23.64
C GLU A 293 -1.09 -1.41 22.17
N LEU A 294 -0.86 -2.38 21.26
CA LEU A 294 -0.87 -2.16 19.82
C LEU A 294 -2.24 -1.68 19.35
N ASP A 295 -3.33 -2.30 19.82
CA ASP A 295 -4.69 -1.88 19.49
C ASP A 295 -4.99 -0.47 20.01
N ALA A 296 -4.51 -0.13 21.20
CA ALA A 296 -4.62 1.23 21.75
C ALA A 296 -3.83 2.25 20.93
N LEU A 297 -2.61 1.91 20.49
CA LEU A 297 -1.79 2.74 19.60
C LEU A 297 -2.50 2.99 18.26
N MET A 298 -3.04 1.94 17.63
CA MET A 298 -3.82 2.06 16.40
C MET A 298 -5.06 2.93 16.62
N ASN A 299 -5.80 2.72 17.70
CA ASN A 299 -6.97 3.54 18.02
C ASN A 299 -6.60 5.03 18.17
N MET A 300 -5.51 5.32 18.86
CA MET A 300 -5.03 6.69 19.05
C MET A 300 -4.63 7.35 17.71
N ILE A 301 -3.83 6.69 16.89
CA ILE A 301 -3.38 7.20 15.59
C ILE A 301 -4.59 7.49 14.68
N PHE A 302 -5.48 6.51 14.52
CA PHE A 302 -6.63 6.60 13.62
C PHE A 302 -7.80 7.45 14.16
N ASN A 303 -7.72 7.92 15.41
CA ASN A 303 -8.64 8.93 15.92
C ASN A 303 -8.27 10.35 15.47
N THR A 304 -7.04 10.58 14.98
CA THR A 304 -6.62 11.87 14.43
C THR A 304 -7.34 12.15 13.10
N THR A 305 -7.54 13.45 12.79
CA THR A 305 -8.09 13.85 11.49
C THR A 305 -7.08 13.61 10.37
N GLU A 306 -5.79 13.74 10.68
CA GLU A 306 -4.73 13.68 9.69
C GLU A 306 -4.54 12.27 9.11
N ALA A 307 -4.76 11.19 9.89
CA ALA A 307 -4.64 9.83 9.38
C ALA A 307 -5.56 9.56 8.17
N ALA A 308 -6.80 10.04 8.21
CA ALA A 308 -7.73 9.89 7.10
C ALA A 308 -7.34 10.76 5.88
N ARG A 309 -6.94 12.01 6.12
CA ARG A 309 -6.49 12.92 5.05
C ARG A 309 -5.24 12.42 4.38
N PHE A 310 -4.28 11.92 5.15
CA PHE A 310 -3.01 11.40 4.64
C PHE A 310 -3.23 10.28 3.62
N ILE A 311 -4.02 9.26 3.94
CA ILE A 311 -4.26 8.16 3.01
C ILE A 311 -5.12 8.60 1.82
N CYS A 312 -6.09 9.50 2.01
CA CYS A 312 -6.89 10.05 0.91
C CYS A 312 -6.03 10.86 -0.08
N ARG A 313 -5.05 11.66 0.39
CA ARG A 313 -4.08 12.34 -0.47
C ARG A 313 -3.26 11.34 -1.28
N LYS A 314 -2.82 10.21 -0.69
CA LYS A 314 -2.07 9.16 -1.41
C LYS A 314 -2.94 8.46 -2.46
N LEU A 315 -4.19 8.10 -2.11
CA LEU A 315 -5.14 7.52 -3.05
C LEU A 315 -5.44 8.48 -4.21
N TYR A 316 -5.66 9.75 -3.93
CA TYR A 316 -5.86 10.79 -4.94
C TYR A 316 -4.66 10.87 -5.90
N LYS A 317 -3.44 10.97 -5.36
CA LYS A 317 -2.21 11.02 -6.18
C LYS A 317 -2.02 9.78 -7.05
N TRP A 318 -2.46 8.63 -6.57
CA TRP A 318 -2.36 7.37 -7.30
C TRP A 318 -3.37 7.25 -8.45
N PHE A 319 -4.61 7.68 -8.21
CA PHE A 319 -5.71 7.45 -9.15
C PHE A 319 -6.09 8.66 -9.99
N VAL A 320 -5.78 9.89 -9.56
CA VAL A 320 -6.24 11.11 -10.21
C VAL A 320 -5.07 11.94 -10.71
N TYR A 321 -4.38 12.65 -9.81
CA TYR A 321 -3.33 13.58 -10.20
C TYR A 321 -2.27 13.75 -9.10
N TYR A 322 -1.02 14.01 -9.50
CA TYR A 322 0.12 14.09 -8.57
C TYR A 322 0.13 15.34 -7.69
N ASP A 323 -0.51 16.43 -8.13
CA ASP A 323 -0.55 17.71 -7.45
C ASP A 323 -1.91 17.92 -6.76
N ILE A 324 -1.88 18.42 -5.53
CA ILE A 324 -3.07 18.69 -4.70
C ILE A 324 -3.07 20.18 -4.39
N SER A 325 -3.95 20.93 -5.07
CA SER A 325 -4.18 22.34 -4.75
C SER A 325 -5.01 22.50 -3.48
N ASP A 326 -5.04 23.71 -2.90
CA ASP A 326 -5.89 24.02 -1.74
C ASP A 326 -7.38 23.72 -2.01
N THR A 327 -7.83 23.93 -3.25
CA THR A 327 -9.20 23.60 -3.67
C THR A 327 -9.43 22.09 -3.66
N VAL A 328 -8.50 21.30 -4.19
CA VAL A 328 -8.58 19.82 -4.14
C VAL A 328 -8.54 19.33 -2.70
N GLU A 329 -7.68 19.90 -1.87
CA GLU A 329 -7.62 19.55 -0.45
C GLU A 329 -8.97 19.78 0.26
N THR A 330 -9.63 20.92 -0.02
CA THR A 330 -10.87 21.31 0.64
C THR A 330 -12.09 20.57 0.07
N GLU A 331 -12.19 20.47 -1.27
CA GLU A 331 -13.43 20.03 -1.94
C GLU A 331 -13.41 18.53 -2.32
N VAL A 332 -12.23 17.88 -2.24
CA VAL A 332 -12.11 16.46 -2.57
C VAL A 332 -11.53 15.68 -1.41
N ILE A 333 -10.32 16.05 -0.94
CA ILE A 333 -9.61 15.25 0.07
C ILE A 333 -10.35 15.28 1.40
N ALA A 334 -10.73 16.44 1.90
CA ALA A 334 -11.41 16.56 3.19
C ALA A 334 -12.76 15.82 3.21
N PRO A 335 -13.68 15.98 2.21
CA PRO A 335 -14.90 15.18 2.17
C PRO A 335 -14.66 13.68 2.00
N MET A 336 -13.66 13.26 1.19
CA MET A 336 -13.28 11.85 1.04
C MET A 336 -12.78 11.26 2.36
N ALA A 337 -11.99 12.02 3.14
CA ALA A 337 -11.52 11.65 4.46
C ALA A 337 -12.65 11.49 5.48
N GLU A 338 -13.67 12.33 5.43
CA GLU A 338 -14.88 12.19 6.27
C GLU A 338 -15.63 10.90 5.92
N VAL A 339 -15.79 10.57 4.62
CA VAL A 339 -16.39 9.31 4.20
C VAL A 339 -15.58 8.13 4.75
N LEU A 340 -14.25 8.17 4.65
CA LEU A 340 -13.37 7.12 5.16
C LEU A 340 -13.51 6.93 6.68
N LYS A 341 -13.50 8.02 7.47
CA LYS A 341 -13.69 7.97 8.93
C LYS A 341 -15.06 7.42 9.31
N ASN A 342 -16.12 7.91 8.68
CA ASN A 342 -17.49 7.49 8.96
C ASN A 342 -17.75 6.02 8.60
N ASN A 343 -16.93 5.44 7.73
CA ASN A 343 -16.94 4.01 7.41
C ASN A 343 -15.81 3.25 8.11
N ASN A 344 -15.36 3.73 9.28
CA ASN A 344 -14.35 3.08 10.11
C ASN A 344 -13.09 2.68 9.33
N TYR A 345 -12.63 3.54 8.42
CA TYR A 345 -11.46 3.32 7.56
C TYR A 345 -11.59 2.19 6.52
N ASP A 346 -12.80 1.75 6.16
CA ASP A 346 -13.02 0.96 4.95
C ASP A 346 -12.75 1.85 3.72
N VAL A 347 -11.81 1.42 2.85
CA VAL A 347 -11.39 2.25 1.71
C VAL A 347 -12.39 2.24 0.55
N LYS A 348 -13.24 1.23 0.43
CA LYS A 348 -14.20 1.14 -0.70
C LYS A 348 -15.14 2.33 -0.80
N PRO A 349 -15.84 2.78 0.29
CA PRO A 349 -16.72 3.93 0.20
C PRO A 349 -16.00 5.21 -0.24
N ALA A 350 -14.78 5.42 0.25
CA ALA A 350 -13.96 6.57 -0.12
C ALA A 350 -13.53 6.52 -1.60
N LEU A 351 -13.15 5.36 -2.11
CA LEU A 351 -12.86 5.16 -3.54
C LEU A 351 -14.11 5.30 -4.40
N ALA A 352 -15.27 4.81 -3.93
CA ALA A 352 -16.52 4.91 -4.67
C ALA A 352 -16.92 6.37 -4.90
N VAL A 353 -16.90 7.21 -3.86
CA VAL A 353 -17.24 8.64 -4.02
C VAL A 353 -16.25 9.37 -4.92
N LEU A 354 -14.97 9.00 -4.90
CA LEU A 354 -13.97 9.57 -5.79
C LEU A 354 -14.24 9.17 -7.25
N PHE A 355 -14.36 7.88 -7.56
CA PHE A 355 -14.51 7.38 -8.94
C PHE A 355 -15.86 7.67 -9.57
N LYS A 356 -16.90 7.91 -8.77
CA LYS A 356 -18.24 8.33 -9.23
C LYS A 356 -18.38 9.83 -9.37
N SER A 357 -17.34 10.63 -9.10
CA SER A 357 -17.43 12.09 -9.06
C SER A 357 -17.20 12.75 -10.41
N GLU A 358 -17.80 13.93 -10.61
CA GLU A 358 -17.50 14.84 -11.72
C GLU A 358 -16.00 15.17 -11.78
N HIS A 359 -15.37 15.37 -10.61
CA HIS A 359 -13.94 15.69 -10.52
C HIS A 359 -13.05 14.59 -11.13
N PHE A 360 -13.38 13.32 -10.93
CA PHE A 360 -12.62 12.21 -11.48
C PHE A 360 -12.63 12.22 -13.03
N PHE A 361 -13.74 12.63 -13.64
CA PHE A 361 -13.93 12.67 -15.09
C PHE A 361 -13.64 14.04 -15.71
N GLU A 362 -13.21 15.05 -14.95
CA GLU A 362 -12.81 16.34 -15.53
C GLU A 362 -11.77 16.18 -16.64
N THR A 363 -11.90 16.96 -17.70
CA THR A 363 -11.07 16.85 -18.93
C THR A 363 -9.58 16.90 -18.64
N LEU A 364 -9.13 17.66 -17.64
CA LEU A 364 -7.72 17.74 -17.26
C LEU A 364 -7.22 16.45 -16.60
N ASN A 365 -8.09 15.72 -15.89
CA ASN A 365 -7.76 14.44 -15.27
C ASN A 365 -7.77 13.29 -16.28
N GLN A 366 -8.51 13.42 -17.39
CA GLN A 366 -8.53 12.44 -18.48
C GLN A 366 -7.27 12.49 -19.32
N ALA A 367 -6.62 13.65 -19.41
CA ALA A 367 -5.43 13.86 -20.25
C ALA A 367 -4.11 13.34 -19.64
N CYS A 368 -4.09 12.90 -18.38
CA CYS A 368 -2.89 12.42 -17.67
C CYS A 368 -2.64 10.93 -17.83
#